data_d45c5ebbdeec1e9a7fa438847afcdb82
#
_entry.id   d45c5ebbdeec1e9a7fa438847afcdb82
#
_cell.length_a   1.000
_cell.length_b   1.000
_cell.length_c   1.000
_cell.angle_alpha   90.00
_cell.angle_beta   90.00
_cell.angle_gamma   90.00
#
_symmetry.space_group_name_H-M   'P 1'
#
loop_
_entity.id
_entity.type
_entity.pdbx_description
1 polymer ?
#
loop_
_entity_poly.entity_id
_entity_poly.type
_entity_poly.pdbx_seq_one_letter_code
_entity_poly.pdbx_strand_id
1 'polypeptide(L)'
;METLHEFDERIGSFQTDSVPYEPVFALPPSLEEKVAPRSGSLRPFHGDTVAYFLDDRVRDLVGSIASDLHARFGESLSEPLPVEMAHVTLHDLHASPDRDQVRPLVEASSARASALVARARGIGPIRTVATAVFNMMNTSVVIGVRAVDEEEHRKLLTARGLFDEVVPSGPFTPHI
;
A
#
# COMPACT_ATOMS: atom_id res chain seq x y z
N MET A 1 -18.90 6.73 -6.30
CA MET A 1 -18.05 5.68 -5.68
C MET A 1 -17.69 4.72 -6.79
N GLU A 2 -16.40 4.41 -6.97
CA GLU A 2 -15.92 3.48 -7.98
C GLU A 2 -16.56 2.10 -7.79
N THR A 3 -17.06 1.49 -8.86
CA THR A 3 -17.55 0.10 -8.83
C THR A 3 -16.39 -0.88 -8.90
N LEU A 4 -16.61 -2.14 -8.52
CA LEU A 4 -15.59 -3.18 -8.63
C LEU A 4 -15.15 -3.40 -10.08
N HIS A 5 -16.04 -3.25 -11.04
CA HIS A 5 -15.72 -3.35 -12.47
C HIS A 5 -14.79 -2.22 -12.93
N GLU A 6 -15.10 -0.97 -12.58
CA GLU A 6 -14.24 0.19 -12.88
C GLU A 6 -12.87 0.07 -12.20
N PHE A 7 -12.84 -0.47 -10.96
CA PHE A 7 -11.61 -0.80 -10.27
C PHE A 7 -10.79 -1.84 -11.03
N ASP A 8 -11.40 -2.96 -11.45
CA ASP A 8 -10.73 -4.03 -12.18
C ASP A 8 -10.16 -3.53 -13.53
N GLU A 9 -10.86 -2.70 -14.26
CA GLU A 9 -10.38 -2.08 -15.49
C GLU A 9 -9.17 -1.17 -15.23
N ARG A 10 -9.23 -0.34 -14.19
CA ARG A 10 -8.15 0.57 -13.83
C ARG A 10 -6.90 -0.18 -13.37
N ILE A 11 -7.05 -1.19 -12.53
CA ILE A 11 -5.92 -1.99 -12.01
C ILE A 11 -5.35 -2.91 -13.07
N GLY A 12 -6.16 -3.40 -14.01
CA GLY A 12 -5.70 -4.23 -15.11
C GLY A 12 -4.54 -3.61 -15.89
N SER A 13 -4.48 -2.28 -15.97
CA SER A 13 -3.37 -1.58 -16.62
C SER A 13 -2.01 -1.74 -15.92
N PHE A 14 -1.99 -2.07 -14.62
CA PHE A 14 -0.75 -2.32 -13.84
C PHE A 14 -0.35 -3.79 -13.86
N GLN A 15 -1.27 -4.70 -14.13
CA GLN A 15 -1.09 -6.15 -14.03
C GLN A 15 -0.95 -6.78 -15.43
N THR A 16 -0.15 -6.17 -16.28
CA THR A 16 0.07 -6.69 -17.64
C THR A 16 1.26 -7.66 -17.67
N ASP A 17 1.13 -8.76 -18.41
CA ASP A 17 2.20 -9.73 -18.64
C ASP A 17 3.20 -9.25 -19.71
N SER A 18 2.99 -8.08 -20.29
CA SER A 18 3.82 -7.55 -21.36
C SER A 18 4.69 -6.39 -20.88
N VAL A 19 5.96 -6.40 -21.26
CA VAL A 19 6.84 -5.26 -21.11
C VAL A 19 6.53 -4.28 -22.25
N PRO A 20 6.36 -2.97 -21.97
CA PRO A 20 6.20 -1.96 -23.01
C PRO A 20 7.34 -2.01 -24.02
N TYR A 21 7.05 -1.75 -25.30
CA TYR A 21 8.06 -1.77 -26.36
C TYR A 21 9.22 -0.79 -26.11
N GLU A 22 8.92 0.34 -25.51
CA GLU A 22 9.91 1.31 -25.03
C GLU A 22 9.67 1.59 -23.54
N PRO A 23 10.18 0.72 -22.64
CA PRO A 23 9.98 0.90 -21.23
C PRO A 23 10.73 2.15 -20.74
N VAL A 24 10.02 3.05 -20.09
CA VAL A 24 10.64 4.17 -19.37
C VAL A 24 11.03 3.68 -17.99
N PHE A 25 12.31 3.38 -17.81
CA PHE A 25 12.90 3.04 -16.53
C PHE A 25 13.35 4.31 -15.80
N ALA A 26 12.40 5.08 -15.30
CA ALA A 26 12.70 6.25 -14.48
C ALA A 26 12.28 5.95 -13.03
N LEU A 27 13.18 6.21 -12.08
CA LEU A 27 12.85 6.17 -10.67
C LEU A 27 12.14 7.48 -10.30
N PRO A 28 10.98 7.43 -9.65
CA PRO A 28 10.34 8.63 -9.14
C PRO A 28 11.25 9.34 -8.13
N PRO A 29 11.33 10.68 -8.13
CA PRO A 29 12.15 11.41 -7.16
C PRO A 29 11.83 11.08 -5.71
N SER A 30 10.56 10.80 -5.40
CA SER A 30 10.10 10.40 -4.07
C SER A 30 10.69 9.08 -3.58
N LEU A 31 11.19 8.22 -4.47
CA LEU A 31 11.84 6.97 -4.08
C LEU A 31 13.18 7.26 -3.37
N GLU A 32 13.92 8.27 -3.79
CA GLU A 32 15.20 8.65 -3.17
C GLU A 32 15.03 9.15 -1.73
N GLU A 33 13.84 9.60 -1.35
CA GLU A 33 13.54 9.94 0.04
C GLU A 33 13.43 8.71 0.94
N LYS A 34 13.08 7.55 0.37
CA LYS A 34 12.82 6.30 1.09
C LYS A 34 13.96 5.28 0.97
N VAL A 35 14.67 5.29 -0.14
CA VAL A 35 15.72 4.32 -0.46
C VAL A 35 16.98 5.05 -0.91
N ALA A 36 18.12 4.71 -0.32
CA ALA A 36 19.41 5.28 -0.71
C ALA A 36 19.82 4.75 -2.10
N PRO A 37 20.07 5.63 -3.10
CA PRO A 37 20.59 5.23 -4.40
C PRO A 37 21.88 4.42 -4.24
N ARG A 38 22.11 3.42 -5.07
CA ARG A 38 23.26 2.52 -5.12
C ARG A 38 23.32 1.44 -4.03
N SER A 39 23.02 1.74 -2.74
CA SER A 39 23.07 0.72 -1.69
C SER A 39 21.75 -0.04 -1.54
N GLY A 40 20.62 0.53 -1.97
CA GLY A 40 19.30 -0.02 -1.72
C GLY A 40 18.85 0.03 -0.26
N SER A 41 19.64 0.67 0.64
CA SER A 41 19.31 0.75 2.07
C SER A 41 18.11 1.66 2.30
N LEU A 42 17.23 1.25 3.21
CA LEU A 42 16.08 2.05 3.60
C LEU A 42 16.51 3.30 4.36
N ARG A 43 15.83 4.40 4.10
CA ARG A 43 16.00 5.67 4.83
C ARG A 43 14.87 5.85 5.84
N PRO A 44 15.12 6.55 6.95
CA PRO A 44 14.06 6.94 7.86
C PRO A 44 12.96 7.70 7.12
N PHE A 45 11.73 7.22 7.26
CA PHE A 45 10.54 7.85 6.71
C PHE A 45 9.46 7.77 7.78
N HIS A 46 8.82 8.89 8.08
CA HIS A 46 7.94 9.04 9.23
C HIS A 46 6.52 9.35 8.78
N GLY A 47 5.54 8.84 9.52
CA GLY A 47 4.14 9.12 9.20
C GLY A 47 3.19 8.29 10.03
N ASP A 48 1.93 8.45 9.70
CA ASP A 48 0.85 7.61 10.15
C ASP A 48 -0.01 7.16 8.98
N THR A 49 -0.49 5.94 9.06
CA THR A 49 -1.36 5.32 8.08
C THR A 49 -2.41 4.48 8.79
N VAL A 50 -3.53 4.28 8.15
CA VAL A 50 -4.53 3.31 8.57
C VAL A 50 -4.37 2.06 7.73
N ALA A 51 -4.17 0.93 8.39
CA ALA A 51 -3.85 -0.32 7.71
C ALA A 51 -4.60 -1.52 8.30
N TYR A 52 -4.78 -2.54 7.48
CA TYR A 52 -5.14 -3.89 7.90
C TYR A 52 -3.88 -4.73 7.99
N PHE A 53 -3.51 -5.17 9.20
CA PHE A 53 -2.42 -6.10 9.38
C PHE A 53 -2.85 -7.50 8.97
N LEU A 54 -1.89 -8.24 8.41
CA LEU A 54 -2.10 -9.60 7.93
C LEU A 54 -2.09 -10.59 9.10
N ASP A 55 -2.86 -11.67 8.97
CA ASP A 55 -2.73 -12.83 9.84
C ASP A 55 -1.43 -13.62 9.55
N ASP A 56 -1.08 -14.55 10.45
CA ASP A 56 0.18 -15.31 10.36
C ASP A 56 0.29 -16.09 9.05
N ARG A 57 -0.81 -16.71 8.60
CA ARG A 57 -0.82 -17.52 7.37
C ARG A 57 -0.52 -16.67 6.12
N VAL A 58 -1.13 -15.49 6.04
CA VAL A 58 -0.91 -14.59 4.92
C VAL A 58 0.48 -13.98 4.99
N ARG A 59 0.98 -13.66 6.18
CA ARG A 59 2.36 -13.19 6.38
C ARG A 59 3.40 -14.23 5.93
N ASP A 60 3.21 -15.50 6.25
CA ASP A 60 4.10 -16.59 5.81
C ASP A 60 4.14 -16.67 4.27
N LEU A 61 2.99 -16.54 3.62
CA LEU A 61 2.91 -16.52 2.16
C LEU A 61 3.64 -15.31 1.58
N VAL A 62 3.42 -14.11 2.13
CA VAL A 62 4.13 -12.88 1.71
C VAL A 62 5.63 -13.02 1.90
N GLY A 63 6.08 -13.57 3.03
CA GLY A 63 7.48 -13.84 3.30
C GLY A 63 8.11 -14.81 2.30
N SER A 64 7.39 -15.85 1.90
CA SER A 64 7.83 -16.79 0.86
C SER A 64 7.97 -16.11 -0.50
N ILE A 65 6.99 -15.29 -0.90
CA ILE A 65 7.03 -14.53 -2.16
C ILE A 65 8.20 -13.53 -2.14
N ALA A 66 8.37 -12.77 -1.05
CA ALA A 66 9.46 -11.82 -0.91
C ALA A 66 10.83 -12.50 -1.00
N SER A 67 10.99 -13.64 -0.35
CA SER A 67 12.24 -14.45 -0.40
C SER A 67 12.54 -14.93 -1.83
N ASP A 68 11.52 -15.41 -2.57
CA ASP A 68 11.69 -15.84 -3.96
C ASP A 68 12.05 -14.67 -4.89
N LEU A 69 11.42 -13.51 -4.70
CA LEU A 69 11.75 -12.29 -5.44
C LEU A 69 13.18 -11.84 -5.18
N HIS A 70 13.63 -11.80 -3.92
CA HIS A 70 15.00 -11.44 -3.58
C HIS A 70 16.02 -12.46 -4.09
N ALA A 71 15.71 -13.75 -4.08
CA ALA A 71 16.57 -14.77 -4.64
C ALA A 71 16.79 -14.61 -6.15
N ARG A 72 15.77 -14.11 -6.87
CA ARG A 72 15.82 -13.94 -8.32
C ARG A 72 16.30 -12.58 -8.78
N PHE A 73 15.94 -11.52 -8.05
CA PHE A 73 16.06 -10.12 -8.48
C PHE A 73 16.73 -9.23 -7.44
N GLY A 74 17.39 -9.79 -6.43
CA GLY A 74 17.94 -9.05 -5.27
C GLY A 74 18.87 -7.90 -5.65
N GLU A 75 19.62 -8.04 -6.77
CA GLU A 75 20.48 -6.96 -7.28
C GLU A 75 19.70 -5.71 -7.76
N SER A 76 18.42 -5.87 -8.07
CA SER A 76 17.54 -4.81 -8.57
C SER A 76 16.54 -4.32 -7.52
N LEU A 77 16.57 -4.90 -6.32
CA LEU A 77 15.66 -4.57 -5.23
C LEU A 77 16.42 -3.85 -4.10
N SER A 78 15.68 -3.10 -3.28
CA SER A 78 16.19 -2.60 -2.00
C SER A 78 16.41 -3.74 -1.02
N GLU A 79 16.96 -3.46 0.17
CA GLU A 79 16.90 -4.42 1.26
C GLU A 79 15.44 -4.82 1.56
N PRO A 80 15.20 -6.09 1.97
CA PRO A 80 13.85 -6.58 2.21
C PRO A 80 13.18 -5.85 3.37
N LEU A 81 11.91 -5.55 3.21
CA LEU A 81 11.08 -5.04 4.32
C LEU A 81 10.77 -6.18 5.29
N PRO A 82 10.73 -5.90 6.62
CA PRO A 82 10.33 -6.91 7.61
C PRO A 82 8.92 -7.41 7.35
N VAL A 83 8.74 -8.71 7.18
CA VAL A 83 7.44 -9.32 6.86
C VAL A 83 6.40 -9.12 7.97
N GLU A 84 6.86 -8.93 9.21
CA GLU A 84 6.02 -8.62 10.37
C GLU A 84 5.28 -7.29 10.21
N MET A 85 5.81 -6.41 9.38
CA MET A 85 5.22 -5.11 9.06
C MET A 85 4.33 -5.15 7.83
N ALA A 86 4.19 -6.31 7.17
CA ALA A 86 3.35 -6.44 5.99
C ALA A 86 1.89 -6.14 6.31
N HIS A 87 1.27 -5.29 5.50
CA HIS A 87 -0.09 -4.80 5.72
C HIS A 87 -0.74 -4.38 4.40
N VAL A 88 -2.05 -4.22 4.43
CA VAL A 88 -2.78 -3.51 3.37
C VAL A 88 -3.08 -2.10 3.86
N THR A 89 -2.49 -1.10 3.25
CA THR A 89 -2.81 0.30 3.55
C THR A 89 -4.26 0.58 3.15
N LEU A 90 -5.07 1.03 4.10
CA LEU A 90 -6.42 1.52 3.83
C LEU A 90 -6.38 3.00 3.44
N HIS A 91 -5.62 3.80 4.18
CA HIS A 91 -5.53 5.24 3.95
C HIS A 91 -4.22 5.81 4.50
N ASP A 92 -3.45 6.47 3.65
CA ASP A 92 -2.30 7.26 4.11
C ASP A 92 -2.78 8.58 4.69
N LEU A 93 -2.27 8.95 5.87
CA LEU A 93 -2.59 10.21 6.51
C LEU A 93 -1.47 11.22 6.29
N HIS A 94 -0.40 11.14 7.08
CA HIS A 94 0.71 12.08 6.98
C HIS A 94 2.01 11.32 6.77
N ALA A 95 2.89 11.84 5.92
CA ALA A 95 4.18 11.21 5.67
C ALA A 95 5.23 12.25 5.27
N SER A 96 6.45 12.10 5.80
CA SER A 96 7.62 12.92 5.44
C SER A 96 8.92 12.22 5.83
N PRO A 97 10.02 12.44 5.11
CA PRO A 97 11.35 12.08 5.59
C PRO A 97 11.76 12.91 6.82
N ASP A 98 11.14 14.07 7.04
CA ASP A 98 11.38 14.94 8.19
C ASP A 98 10.35 14.69 9.30
N ARG A 99 10.82 14.09 10.39
CA ARG A 99 10.00 13.78 11.56
C ARG A 99 9.37 15.01 12.21
N ASP A 100 10.08 16.13 12.21
CA ASP A 100 9.62 17.35 12.91
C ASP A 100 8.50 18.04 12.13
N GLN A 101 8.43 17.83 10.82
CA GLN A 101 7.30 18.26 10.00
C GLN A 101 6.05 17.41 10.21
N VAL A 102 6.19 16.09 10.33
CA VAL A 102 5.04 15.18 10.40
C VAL A 102 4.46 15.07 11.81
N ARG A 103 5.31 15.14 12.85
CA ARG A 103 4.88 14.95 14.23
C ARG A 103 3.69 15.84 14.65
N PRO A 104 3.70 17.18 14.45
CA PRO A 104 2.58 18.02 14.84
C PRO A 104 1.29 17.71 14.09
N LEU A 105 1.38 17.25 12.85
CA LEU A 105 0.22 16.83 12.05
C LEU A 105 -0.42 15.56 12.63
N VAL A 106 0.41 14.56 12.94
CA VAL A 106 -0.03 13.31 13.58
C VAL A 106 -0.66 13.59 14.94
N GLU A 107 -0.01 14.40 15.78
CA GLU A 107 -0.54 14.77 17.10
C GLU A 107 -1.89 15.49 16.99
N ALA A 108 -2.05 16.43 16.05
CA ALA A 108 -3.27 17.17 15.84
C ALA A 108 -4.44 16.29 15.33
N SER A 109 -4.16 15.26 14.53
CA SER A 109 -5.18 14.40 13.91
C SER A 109 -5.47 13.11 14.70
N SER A 110 -4.60 12.72 15.64
CA SER A 110 -4.60 11.41 16.30
C SER A 110 -5.94 11.04 16.96
N ALA A 111 -6.55 11.94 17.72
CA ALA A 111 -7.84 11.68 18.35
C ALA A 111 -8.95 11.48 17.33
N ARG A 112 -8.95 12.26 16.24
CA ARG A 112 -9.91 12.13 15.15
C ARG A 112 -9.70 10.81 14.41
N ALA A 113 -8.48 10.50 14.01
CA ALA A 113 -8.13 9.25 13.33
C ALA A 113 -8.55 8.02 14.16
N SER A 114 -8.28 8.03 15.48
CA SER A 114 -8.69 6.95 16.40
C SER A 114 -10.20 6.75 16.44
N ALA A 115 -10.98 7.83 16.47
CA ALA A 115 -12.44 7.77 16.44
C ALA A 115 -12.95 7.18 15.11
N LEU A 116 -12.30 7.54 13.99
CA LEU A 116 -12.64 7.02 12.67
C LEU A 116 -12.26 5.53 12.53
N VAL A 117 -11.16 5.08 13.13
CA VAL A 117 -10.82 3.65 13.21
C VAL A 117 -11.91 2.86 13.93
N ALA A 118 -12.45 3.39 15.04
CA ALA A 118 -13.56 2.72 15.74
C ALA A 118 -14.82 2.63 14.85
N ARG A 119 -15.11 3.66 14.07
CA ARG A 119 -16.22 3.65 13.08
C ARG A 119 -15.95 2.63 11.95
N ALA A 120 -14.74 2.61 11.40
CA ALA A 120 -14.35 1.68 10.34
C ALA A 120 -14.49 0.20 10.80
N ARG A 121 -14.12 -0.10 12.05
CA ARG A 121 -14.34 -1.42 12.65
C ARG A 121 -15.81 -1.82 12.69
N GLY A 122 -16.72 -0.88 12.83
CA GLY A 122 -18.17 -1.10 12.80
C GLY A 122 -18.71 -1.54 11.44
N ILE A 123 -17.96 -1.38 10.36
CA ILE A 123 -18.32 -1.88 9.02
C ILE A 123 -18.21 -3.42 8.98
N GLY A 124 -17.40 -4.00 9.85
CA GLY A 124 -17.19 -5.45 9.95
C GLY A 124 -16.06 -5.95 9.04
N PRO A 125 -15.88 -7.26 8.97
CA PRO A 125 -14.84 -7.87 8.15
C PRO A 125 -15.08 -7.64 6.67
N ILE A 126 -13.98 -7.45 5.93
CA ILE A 126 -13.96 -7.24 4.48
C ILE A 126 -13.19 -8.39 3.85
N ARG A 127 -13.84 -9.13 2.94
CA ARG A 127 -13.23 -10.26 2.26
C ARG A 127 -12.50 -9.79 1.02
N THR A 128 -11.22 -10.18 0.92
CA THR A 128 -10.36 -9.83 -0.21
C THR A 128 -9.62 -11.06 -0.73
N VAL A 129 -9.09 -10.95 -1.95
CA VAL A 129 -8.20 -11.92 -2.57
C VAL A 129 -6.95 -11.22 -3.08
N ALA A 130 -5.82 -11.92 -3.02
CA ALA A 130 -4.62 -11.49 -3.71
C ALA A 130 -4.80 -11.71 -5.23
N THR A 131 -4.29 -10.80 -6.05
CA THR A 131 -4.42 -10.86 -7.50
C THR A 131 -3.11 -11.27 -8.17
N ALA A 132 -2.16 -10.35 -8.28
CA ALA A 132 -0.89 -10.57 -8.94
C ALA A 132 0.24 -9.86 -8.19
N VAL A 133 1.47 -10.28 -8.45
CA VAL A 133 2.68 -9.53 -8.09
C VAL A 133 3.02 -8.62 -9.26
N PHE A 134 3.16 -7.33 -9.02
CA PHE A 134 3.47 -6.37 -10.07
C PHE A 134 4.30 -5.19 -9.57
N ASN A 135 4.94 -4.49 -10.50
CA ASN A 135 5.67 -3.25 -10.23
C ASN A 135 4.68 -2.09 -10.19
N MET A 136 4.54 -1.49 -9.02
CA MET A 136 3.68 -0.32 -8.84
C MET A 136 4.48 0.96 -9.04
N MET A 137 4.31 1.58 -10.21
CA MET A 137 4.85 2.91 -10.58
C MET A 137 6.37 3.06 -10.37
N ASN A 138 7.14 2.00 -10.55
CA ASN A 138 8.60 1.95 -10.35
C ASN A 138 9.06 2.32 -8.92
N THR A 139 8.18 2.22 -7.94
CA THR A 139 8.51 2.47 -6.53
C THR A 139 8.57 1.20 -5.70
N SER A 140 7.70 0.25 -5.98
CA SER A 140 7.52 -0.93 -5.14
C SER A 140 7.13 -2.13 -5.99
N VAL A 141 7.59 -3.32 -5.60
CA VAL A 141 7.00 -4.58 -6.02
C VAL A 141 5.97 -4.96 -4.98
N VAL A 142 4.75 -5.15 -5.41
CA VAL A 142 3.59 -5.33 -4.52
C VAL A 142 2.76 -6.54 -4.91
N ILE A 143 2.02 -7.06 -3.95
CA ILE A 143 0.96 -8.05 -4.17
C ILE A 143 -0.36 -7.29 -4.21
N GLY A 144 -1.02 -7.25 -5.35
CA GLY A 144 -2.32 -6.59 -5.48
C GLY A 144 -3.39 -7.29 -4.66
N VAL A 145 -4.29 -6.49 -4.12
CA VAL A 145 -5.43 -6.97 -3.32
C VAL A 145 -6.72 -6.45 -3.95
N ARG A 146 -7.72 -7.30 -4.02
CA ARG A 146 -9.03 -7.01 -4.60
C ARG A 146 -10.13 -7.51 -3.68
N ALA A 147 -11.22 -6.77 -3.54
CA ALA A 147 -12.43 -7.27 -2.87
C ALA A 147 -13.03 -8.44 -3.67
N VAL A 148 -13.62 -9.43 -2.97
CA VAL A 148 -14.16 -10.63 -3.62
C VAL A 148 -15.40 -10.34 -4.46
N ASP A 149 -16.18 -9.31 -4.10
CA ASP A 149 -17.41 -8.91 -4.77
C ASP A 149 -17.70 -7.40 -4.58
N GLU A 150 -18.74 -6.91 -5.23
CA GLU A 150 -19.16 -5.51 -5.20
C GLU A 150 -19.57 -5.03 -3.80
N GLU A 151 -20.15 -5.90 -2.97
CA GLU A 151 -20.52 -5.55 -1.60
C GLU A 151 -19.27 -5.29 -0.74
N GLU A 152 -18.30 -6.18 -0.82
CA GLU A 152 -17.04 -6.04 -0.10
C GLU A 152 -16.22 -4.86 -0.62
N HIS A 153 -16.27 -4.59 -1.93
CA HIS A 153 -15.64 -3.41 -2.52
C HIS A 153 -16.24 -2.12 -1.96
N ARG A 154 -17.56 -2.03 -1.90
CA ARG A 154 -18.25 -0.87 -1.31
C ARG A 154 -17.92 -0.70 0.18
N LYS A 155 -17.83 -1.79 0.97
CA LYS A 155 -17.38 -1.74 2.37
C LYS A 155 -15.96 -1.18 2.49
N LEU A 156 -15.05 -1.64 1.63
CA LEU A 156 -13.66 -1.19 1.59
C LEU A 156 -13.55 0.31 1.29
N LEU A 157 -14.25 0.78 0.26
CA LEU A 157 -14.27 2.19 -0.10
C LEU A 157 -14.97 3.05 0.97
N THR A 158 -16.02 2.53 1.60
CA THR A 158 -16.69 3.22 2.71
C THR A 158 -15.76 3.37 3.90
N ALA A 159 -15.04 2.30 4.28
CA ALA A 159 -14.06 2.35 5.36
C ALA A 159 -12.95 3.37 5.07
N ARG A 160 -12.41 3.38 3.83
CA ARG A 160 -11.40 4.32 3.39
C ARG A 160 -11.88 5.76 3.44
N GLY A 161 -13.06 6.05 2.88
CA GLY A 161 -13.63 7.39 2.79
C GLY A 161 -13.91 8.07 4.13
N LEU A 162 -13.98 7.29 5.24
CA LEU A 162 -14.07 7.89 6.57
C LEU A 162 -12.86 8.77 6.89
N PHE A 163 -11.68 8.44 6.38
CA PHE A 163 -10.43 9.13 6.69
C PHE A 163 -10.17 10.35 5.81
N ASP A 164 -10.98 10.57 4.75
CA ASP A 164 -10.97 11.81 3.96
C ASP A 164 -11.28 13.04 4.80
N GLU A 165 -11.88 12.85 5.98
CA GLU A 165 -12.08 13.92 6.97
C GLU A 165 -10.76 14.40 7.63
N VAL A 166 -9.69 13.60 7.54
CA VAL A 166 -8.35 13.93 8.07
C VAL A 166 -7.45 14.40 6.94
N VAL A 167 -7.30 13.56 5.91
CA VAL A 167 -6.50 13.86 4.72
C VAL A 167 -7.27 13.35 3.50
N PRO A 168 -7.58 14.20 2.51
CA PRO A 168 -8.23 13.75 1.28
C PRO A 168 -7.41 12.69 0.55
N SER A 169 -8.05 11.62 0.11
CA SER A 169 -7.40 10.52 -0.61
C SER A 169 -7.51 10.64 -2.12
N GLY A 170 -6.50 10.13 -2.82
CA GLY A 170 -6.52 9.87 -4.25
C GLY A 170 -7.14 8.51 -4.62
N PRO A 171 -6.99 8.08 -5.89
CA PRO A 171 -7.41 6.75 -6.33
C PRO A 171 -6.80 5.65 -5.47
N PHE A 172 -7.58 4.60 -5.20
CA PHE A 172 -7.19 3.54 -4.28
C PHE A 172 -6.70 2.30 -5.03
N THR A 173 -5.49 1.86 -4.70
CA THR A 173 -4.90 0.62 -5.19
C THR A 173 -4.45 -0.21 -3.99
N PRO A 174 -5.34 -1.04 -3.40
CA PRO A 174 -4.98 -1.86 -2.25
C PRO A 174 -3.93 -2.90 -2.63
N HIS A 175 -2.88 -3.01 -1.82
CA HIS A 175 -1.76 -3.91 -2.03
C HIS A 175 -1.04 -4.21 -0.71
N ILE A 176 -0.23 -5.25 -0.74
CA ILE A 176 0.70 -5.67 0.31
C ILE A 176 2.11 -5.42 -0.17
#